data_f3fc12e469bceebdb745d6c28a305db8
#
_entry.id   f3fc12e469bceebdb745d6c28a305db8
#
_cell.length_a   1.000
_cell.length_b   1.000
_cell.length_c   1.000
_cell.angle_alpha   90.00
_cell.angle_beta   90.00
_cell.angle_gamma   90.00
#
_symmetry.space_group_name_H-M   'P 1'
#
loop_
_entity.id
_entity.type
_entity.pdbx_description
1 polymer ?
#
loop_
_entity_poly.entity_id
_entity_poly.type
_entity_poly.pdbx_seq_one_letter_code
_entity_poly.pdbx_strand_id
1 'polypeptide(L)'
;MIKMTKNKLFIRSFFLAISILILVGCQKKINKISTSASWNPSIAVPVGEANFLISDLLVNIDSGIIVGPLGGMSIEYEENLDSVLASDFISLEDYTEVFDLTPPGLVSVPVFLNGTTLSNSENVSTSYDAPSGVEINTLNFKSGTLTLNVVSTFQHDATLNVTITDLVDVNSLPITRSLNLLYEGNPSTSQTVSVDLSGYSADFTGGGTLTNSLRASIDATITGTGTPGNPIVGDETINLSLGLSDLEYENLTGYFGQDPLTSSSDSLLLKIFQSTNNQGSLSFSNPSLTFDINNSFGVPININFDNFETIDSITGQSSPLVLSEPSLAINTPLLMGETRNTQLTLNNQNTTNIESILDVNPKYFKYDISAIPNPNGNTGQLNFIESGSKMVVKANLNLPFEGKAYGIKAKDTIDYSLDGTDVSSVESLLFRSNVDNGFPISFSAQAIFTDDNFNPIFTLSDSPISLVGGANVDSEGKVTSSVNNITNVKLSQDQVNLLGNVEHIIIDGVINTTDYQNSTVKFYDSYGISLKLGFILEVKN
;
A
#
# COMPACT_ATOMS: atom_id res chain seq x y z
N MET A 1 13.66 21.04 -10.14
CA MET A 1 14.18 22.38 -9.93
C MET A 1 13.10 23.21 -9.27
N ILE A 2 13.31 23.56 -8.00
CA ILE A 2 12.53 24.49 -7.16
C ILE A 2 11.10 24.05 -6.80
N LYS A 3 10.99 23.25 -5.73
CA LYS A 3 9.96 23.38 -4.69
C LYS A 3 10.68 23.39 -3.33
N MET A 4 11.29 24.50 -2.99
CA MET A 4 11.74 24.79 -1.65
C MET A 4 10.53 25.26 -0.84
N THR A 5 9.94 24.43 -0.18
CA THR A 5 9.50 24.18 1.18
C THR A 5 9.14 25.40 2.03
N LYS A 6 7.83 25.58 2.20
CA LYS A 6 7.20 26.61 3.05
C LYS A 6 7.39 26.39 4.56
N ASN A 7 7.89 25.22 5.03
CA ASN A 7 8.23 25.01 6.45
C ASN A 7 9.45 25.84 6.88
N LYS A 8 10.38 26.10 5.96
CA LYS A 8 11.38 27.13 6.18
C LYS A 8 10.77 28.54 6.32
N LEU A 9 9.51 28.72 5.90
CA LEU A 9 8.86 30.02 5.90
C LEU A 9 8.32 30.39 7.29
N PHE A 10 7.89 29.43 8.11
CA PHE A 10 7.32 29.73 9.43
C PHE A 10 8.40 30.10 10.43
N ILE A 11 9.43 29.28 10.57
CA ILE A 11 10.59 29.63 11.39
C ILE A 11 11.30 30.85 10.78
N ARG A 12 11.42 30.93 9.45
CA ARG A 12 11.94 32.11 8.75
C ARG A 12 11.07 33.35 8.89
N SER A 13 9.73 33.23 8.91
CA SER A 13 8.84 34.40 9.12
C SER A 13 8.86 34.86 10.57
N PHE A 14 8.99 33.96 11.53
CA PHE A 14 9.17 34.29 12.94
C PHE A 14 10.50 35.02 13.18
N PHE A 15 11.55 34.58 12.52
CA PHE A 15 12.90 35.13 12.68
C PHE A 15 13.28 36.17 11.62
N LEU A 16 12.65 36.14 10.41
CA LEU A 16 12.74 37.24 9.43
C LEU A 16 12.10 38.51 9.99
N ALA A 17 11.02 38.39 10.79
CA ALA A 17 10.51 39.51 11.57
C ALA A 17 11.57 40.05 12.51
N ILE A 18 12.45 39.22 13.09
CA ILE A 18 13.58 39.63 13.90
C ILE A 18 14.67 40.33 13.05
N SER A 19 14.96 39.85 11.84
CA SER A 19 16.01 40.39 10.95
C SER A 19 15.59 41.66 10.22
N ILE A 20 14.38 41.74 9.68
CA ILE A 20 13.84 42.93 8.99
C ILE A 20 13.66 44.09 9.93
N LEU A 21 13.59 43.84 11.22
CA LEU A 21 13.31 44.79 12.27
C LEU A 21 14.48 45.60 12.75
N ILE A 22 15.70 45.18 12.48
CA ILE A 22 16.91 45.98 12.72
C ILE A 22 17.09 47.05 11.63
N LEU A 23 16.42 46.92 10.47
CA LEU A 23 16.67 47.71 9.27
C LEU A 23 15.70 48.86 8.99
N VAL A 24 14.57 49.00 9.70
CA VAL A 24 13.62 50.11 9.49
C VAL A 24 13.67 51.10 10.70
N GLY A 25 14.84 51.33 11.20
CA GLY A 25 15.07 52.40 12.16
C GLY A 25 15.15 53.77 11.47
N CYS A 26 14.18 54.58 11.70
CA CYS A 26 14.04 55.97 11.25
C CYS A 26 15.34 56.72 11.13
N GLN A 27 15.89 56.90 9.95
CA GLN A 27 16.76 58.04 9.67
C GLN A 27 15.97 59.35 9.65
N LYS A 28 15.54 59.82 10.80
CA LYS A 28 15.23 61.25 10.96
C LYS A 28 16.33 61.84 11.84
N LYS A 29 17.19 62.67 11.22
CA LYS A 29 18.19 63.51 11.93
C LYS A 29 17.53 64.22 13.11
N ILE A 30 17.75 63.73 14.32
CA ILE A 30 17.49 64.48 15.56
C ILE A 30 18.73 65.35 15.82
N ASN A 31 18.88 66.41 15.01
CA ASN A 31 19.96 67.39 15.18
C ASN A 31 19.42 68.64 15.89
N LYS A 32 18.85 68.51 17.06
CA LYS A 32 18.62 69.67 17.97
C LYS A 32 18.14 69.18 19.33
N ILE A 33 19.01 68.68 20.16
CA ILE A 33 18.81 68.65 21.61
C ILE A 33 20.04 69.28 22.26
N SER A 34 19.83 70.23 23.18
CA SER A 34 20.85 71.03 23.79
C SER A 34 21.87 70.17 24.58
N THR A 35 23.15 70.54 24.49
CA THR A 35 24.35 69.84 24.99
C THR A 35 24.55 69.90 26.50
N SER A 36 23.56 69.98 27.38
CA SER A 36 23.73 70.11 28.82
C SER A 36 22.84 69.24 29.71
N ALA A 37 22.10 68.26 29.15
CA ALA A 37 21.43 67.27 29.95
C ALA A 37 21.87 65.88 29.45
N SER A 38 22.52 65.10 30.33
CA SER A 38 22.78 63.68 30.08
C SER A 38 21.43 62.95 30.12
N TRP A 39 20.81 62.82 28.95
CA TRP A 39 19.55 62.08 28.78
C TRP A 39 19.80 60.87 27.91
N ASN A 40 19.72 59.68 28.51
CA ASN A 40 19.77 58.41 27.78
C ASN A 40 18.34 57.99 27.49
N PRO A 41 17.77 58.30 26.32
CA PRO A 41 16.40 57.93 25.99
C PRO A 41 16.29 56.42 25.77
N SER A 42 15.29 55.82 26.41
CA SER A 42 14.85 54.47 26.10
C SER A 42 13.71 54.54 25.09
N ILE A 43 13.95 54.02 23.89
CA ILE A 43 13.01 54.09 22.79
C ILE A 43 12.40 52.69 22.58
N ALA A 44 11.11 52.57 22.83
CA ALA A 44 10.37 51.33 22.55
C ALA A 44 9.86 51.35 21.10
N VAL A 45 10.21 50.35 20.30
CA VAL A 45 9.79 50.20 18.92
C VAL A 45 8.97 48.91 18.79
N PRO A 46 7.65 49.02 18.56
CA PRO A 46 6.85 47.85 18.23
C PRO A 46 7.25 47.34 16.85
N VAL A 47 7.31 46.04 16.74
CA VAL A 47 7.85 45.35 15.59
C VAL A 47 6.79 44.71 14.75
N GLY A 48 5.96 43.88 15.36
CA GLY A 48 4.93 43.18 14.70
C GLY A 48 4.08 42.34 15.64
N GLU A 49 2.92 41.98 15.13
CA GLU A 49 2.00 41.02 15.74
C GLU A 49 1.65 39.97 14.71
N ALA A 50 1.64 38.71 15.13
CA ALA A 50 1.25 37.58 14.29
C ALA A 50 0.39 36.61 15.09
N ASN A 51 -0.63 36.07 14.46
CA ASN A 51 -1.49 35.03 15.00
C ASN A 51 -1.45 33.82 14.07
N PHE A 52 -1.28 32.65 14.63
CA PHE A 52 -1.20 31.40 13.88
C PHE A 52 -2.12 30.37 14.49
N LEU A 53 -2.88 29.67 13.65
CA LEU A 53 -3.58 28.46 14.00
C LEU A 53 -2.68 27.25 13.71
N ILE A 54 -2.99 26.12 14.32
CA ILE A 54 -2.24 24.89 14.04
C ILE A 54 -2.35 24.49 12.56
N SER A 55 -3.47 24.76 11.90
CA SER A 55 -3.65 24.58 10.47
C SER A 55 -2.62 25.35 9.64
N ASP A 56 -2.26 26.57 10.05
CA ASP A 56 -1.27 27.39 9.34
C ASP A 56 0.14 26.80 9.44
N LEU A 57 0.43 26.11 10.56
CA LEU A 57 1.69 25.43 10.80
C LEU A 57 1.82 24.13 10.01
N LEU A 58 0.70 23.46 9.79
CA LEU A 58 0.65 22.13 9.22
C LEU A 58 0.45 22.11 7.69
N VAL A 59 0.10 23.23 7.07
CA VAL A 59 -0.11 23.36 5.59
C VAL A 59 1.04 22.77 4.75
N ASN A 60 2.19 22.52 5.35
CA ASN A 60 3.39 22.03 4.65
C ASN A 60 3.93 20.71 5.19
N ILE A 61 3.30 20.16 6.21
CA ILE A 61 3.53 18.80 6.67
C ILE A 61 2.59 17.93 5.85
N ASP A 62 3.11 17.02 5.09
CA ASP A 62 2.50 16.11 4.13
C ASP A 62 0.96 15.99 4.11
N SER A 63 0.45 15.57 2.96
CA SER A 63 -0.97 15.52 2.56
C SER A 63 -1.89 14.61 3.38
N GLY A 64 -1.42 13.99 4.48
CA GLY A 64 -2.17 13.03 5.29
C GLY A 64 -2.83 13.60 6.55
N ILE A 65 -2.85 14.93 6.75
CA ILE A 65 -3.45 15.49 7.98
C ILE A 65 -4.96 15.60 7.80
N ILE A 66 -5.69 14.99 8.73
CA ILE A 66 -7.15 14.99 8.78
C ILE A 66 -7.62 15.68 10.07
N VAL A 67 -8.71 16.43 9.95
CA VAL A 67 -9.44 17.02 11.07
C VAL A 67 -10.75 16.27 11.24
N GLY A 68 -10.90 15.63 12.39
CA GLY A 68 -12.11 14.90 12.74
C GLY A 68 -13.30 15.83 13.05
N PRO A 69 -14.52 15.29 13.18
CA PRO A 69 -15.76 16.07 13.38
C PRO A 69 -15.78 16.95 14.65
N LEU A 70 -14.95 16.64 15.64
CA LEU A 70 -14.82 17.40 16.89
C LEU A 70 -13.54 18.26 16.92
N GLY A 71 -12.88 18.45 15.77
CA GLY A 71 -11.65 19.24 15.63
C GLY A 71 -10.38 18.55 16.08
N GLY A 72 -10.43 17.31 16.56
CA GLY A 72 -9.25 16.50 16.85
C GLY A 72 -8.50 16.17 15.56
N MET A 73 -7.16 16.19 15.61
CA MET A 73 -6.31 16.03 14.44
C MET A 73 -5.63 14.68 14.43
N SER A 74 -5.39 14.13 13.24
CA SER A 74 -4.61 12.91 13.01
C SER A 74 -3.80 13.00 11.73
N ILE A 75 -2.81 12.12 11.60
CA ILE A 75 -2.15 11.85 10.32
C ILE A 75 -2.60 10.47 9.86
N GLU A 76 -3.00 10.37 8.60
CA GLU A 76 -3.34 9.11 7.96
C GLU A 76 -2.35 8.79 6.85
N TYR A 77 -1.89 7.53 6.84
CA TYR A 77 -1.09 6.95 5.78
C TYR A 77 -1.90 5.84 5.13
N GLU A 78 -2.25 6.02 3.87
CA GLU A 78 -2.93 5.00 3.07
C GLU A 78 -1.95 4.36 2.08
N GLU A 79 -2.03 3.02 1.98
CA GLU A 79 -1.31 2.23 1.00
C GLU A 79 -2.25 1.18 0.39
N ASN A 80 -2.16 1.01 -0.94
CA ASN A 80 -2.79 -0.12 -1.60
C ASN A 80 -1.78 -1.26 -1.61
N LEU A 81 -2.12 -2.35 -0.95
CA LEU A 81 -1.31 -3.55 -0.95
C LEU A 81 -1.51 -4.30 -2.28
N ASP A 82 -0.63 -5.27 -2.56
CA ASP A 82 -0.78 -6.13 -3.73
C ASP A 82 -2.14 -6.82 -3.74
N SER A 83 -2.73 -6.93 -4.92
CA SER A 83 -3.99 -7.62 -5.12
C SER A 83 -3.74 -9.07 -5.53
N VAL A 84 -4.54 -9.99 -4.99
CA VAL A 84 -4.61 -11.37 -5.46
C VAL A 84 -5.58 -11.41 -6.63
N LEU A 85 -5.16 -11.99 -7.75
CA LEU A 85 -5.96 -12.11 -8.97
C LEU A 85 -6.47 -13.55 -9.15
N ALA A 86 -7.45 -13.73 -10.02
CA ALA A 86 -7.98 -15.03 -10.36
C ALA A 86 -6.93 -16.00 -10.91
N SER A 87 -5.94 -15.49 -11.66
CA SER A 87 -4.79 -16.26 -12.18
C SER A 87 -3.86 -16.79 -11.09
N ASP A 88 -3.84 -16.16 -9.90
CA ASP A 88 -3.01 -16.62 -8.78
C ASP A 88 -3.65 -17.82 -8.06
N PHE A 89 -4.97 -18.00 -8.21
CA PHE A 89 -5.69 -19.16 -7.71
C PHE A 89 -5.57 -20.36 -8.63
N ILE A 90 -5.80 -20.17 -9.93
CA ILE A 90 -5.83 -21.25 -10.90
C ILE A 90 -5.49 -20.74 -12.30
N SER A 91 -4.54 -21.44 -12.95
CA SER A 91 -4.29 -21.40 -14.37
C SER A 91 -4.71 -22.74 -14.98
N LEU A 92 -5.28 -22.69 -16.17
CA LEU A 92 -5.64 -23.90 -16.91
C LEU A 92 -4.51 -24.25 -17.87
N GLU A 93 -3.98 -25.47 -17.72
CA GLU A 93 -2.91 -25.97 -18.57
C GLU A 93 -3.46 -26.64 -19.83
N ASP A 94 -2.64 -26.63 -20.90
CA ASP A 94 -2.95 -27.39 -22.10
C ASP A 94 -2.95 -28.89 -21.80
N TYR A 95 -3.88 -29.61 -22.39
CA TYR A 95 -4.07 -31.02 -22.15
C TYR A 95 -4.20 -31.79 -23.44
N THR A 96 -3.66 -33.00 -23.51
CA THR A 96 -3.80 -33.90 -24.65
C THR A 96 -3.84 -35.35 -24.19
N GLU A 97 -4.84 -36.11 -24.69
CA GLU A 97 -4.97 -37.54 -24.47
C GLU A 97 -5.15 -38.27 -25.78
N VAL A 98 -4.65 -39.51 -25.85
CA VAL A 98 -4.72 -40.35 -27.05
C VAL A 98 -5.49 -41.62 -26.73
N PHE A 99 -6.53 -41.89 -27.52
CA PHE A 99 -7.36 -43.09 -27.44
C PHE A 99 -7.04 -44.03 -28.59
N ASP A 100 -6.75 -45.30 -28.28
CA ASP A 100 -6.63 -46.38 -29.27
C ASP A 100 -8.04 -46.96 -29.53
N LEU A 101 -8.53 -46.72 -30.73
CA LEU A 101 -9.86 -47.14 -31.18
C LEU A 101 -9.78 -48.33 -32.14
N THR A 102 -8.63 -49.00 -32.18
CA THR A 102 -8.42 -50.17 -33.02
C THR A 102 -9.43 -51.28 -32.63
N PRO A 103 -10.18 -51.85 -33.57
CA PRO A 103 -11.13 -52.92 -33.26
C PRO A 103 -10.44 -54.09 -32.53
N PRO A 104 -10.99 -54.54 -31.37
CA PRO A 104 -10.36 -55.60 -30.61
C PRO A 104 -10.36 -56.94 -31.37
N GLY A 105 -9.24 -57.68 -31.27
CA GLY A 105 -9.09 -58.99 -31.93
C GLY A 105 -8.89 -58.90 -33.45
N LEU A 106 -8.37 -57.77 -33.94
CA LEU A 106 -8.03 -57.61 -35.35
C LEU A 106 -7.11 -58.75 -35.81
N VAL A 107 -7.50 -59.40 -36.93
CA VAL A 107 -6.73 -60.48 -37.54
C VAL A 107 -6.49 -60.18 -39.02
N SER A 108 -5.43 -60.77 -39.59
CA SER A 108 -5.15 -60.64 -41.00
C SER A 108 -6.28 -61.19 -41.87
N VAL A 109 -6.76 -60.37 -42.81
CA VAL A 109 -7.78 -60.72 -43.78
C VAL A 109 -7.24 -60.39 -45.18
N PRO A 110 -6.91 -61.39 -46.03
CA PRO A 110 -6.26 -61.16 -47.32
C PRO A 110 -7.04 -60.27 -48.27
N VAL A 111 -8.36 -60.23 -48.14
CA VAL A 111 -9.26 -59.35 -48.93
C VAL A 111 -10.39 -58.89 -48.03
N PHE A 112 -10.42 -57.60 -47.70
CA PHE A 112 -11.54 -56.96 -47.01
C PHE A 112 -12.42 -56.29 -48.04
N LEU A 113 -13.59 -56.89 -48.32
CA LEU A 113 -14.43 -56.53 -49.45
C LEU A 113 -14.88 -55.06 -49.41
N ASN A 114 -14.91 -54.45 -50.59
CA ASN A 114 -15.42 -53.09 -50.79
C ASN A 114 -16.84 -52.93 -50.18
N GLY A 115 -17.06 -51.90 -49.36
CA GLY A 115 -18.33 -51.61 -48.69
C GLY A 115 -18.65 -52.46 -47.44
N THR A 116 -17.79 -53.46 -47.09
CA THR A 116 -17.92 -54.11 -45.78
C THR A 116 -17.44 -53.18 -44.69
N THR A 117 -17.99 -53.32 -43.46
CA THR A 117 -17.64 -52.45 -42.34
C THR A 117 -17.09 -53.26 -41.16
N LEU A 118 -16.14 -52.64 -40.44
CA LEU A 118 -15.62 -53.08 -39.17
C LEU A 118 -15.75 -51.91 -38.20
N SER A 119 -16.46 -52.05 -37.09
CA SER A 119 -16.74 -50.94 -36.17
C SER A 119 -16.27 -51.27 -34.77
N ASN A 120 -15.83 -50.21 -34.06
CA ASN A 120 -15.59 -50.20 -32.62
C ASN A 120 -16.26 -48.99 -31.99
N SER A 121 -16.94 -49.17 -30.88
CA SER A 121 -17.61 -48.10 -30.13
C SER A 121 -17.14 -48.11 -28.71
N GLU A 122 -16.62 -46.98 -28.26
CA GLU A 122 -16.09 -46.84 -26.90
C GLU A 122 -16.68 -45.63 -26.20
N ASN A 123 -16.99 -45.82 -24.90
CA ASN A 123 -17.26 -44.72 -23.99
C ASN A 123 -15.98 -44.51 -23.14
N VAL A 124 -15.36 -43.39 -23.29
CA VAL A 124 -14.11 -43.04 -22.61
C VAL A 124 -14.36 -41.89 -21.65
N SER A 125 -13.49 -41.77 -20.64
CA SER A 125 -13.40 -40.58 -19.83
C SER A 125 -11.97 -40.10 -19.90
N THR A 126 -11.78 -38.80 -20.16
CA THR A 126 -10.49 -38.14 -20.13
C THR A 126 -10.32 -37.46 -18.78
N SER A 127 -9.15 -37.60 -18.16
CA SER A 127 -8.84 -36.97 -16.87
C SER A 127 -8.02 -35.72 -17.10
N TYR A 128 -8.62 -34.56 -16.89
CA TYR A 128 -7.92 -33.29 -16.98
C TYR A 128 -6.93 -33.14 -15.83
N ASP A 129 -5.68 -32.79 -16.14
CA ASP A 129 -4.61 -32.64 -15.16
C ASP A 129 -4.70 -31.25 -14.51
N ALA A 130 -5.58 -31.11 -13.53
CA ALA A 130 -5.73 -29.90 -12.74
C ALA A 130 -4.56 -29.76 -11.75
N PRO A 131 -4.24 -28.54 -11.29
CA PRO A 131 -3.24 -28.32 -10.24
C PRO A 131 -3.48 -29.19 -9.01
N SER A 132 -2.40 -29.59 -8.32
CA SER A 132 -2.50 -30.52 -7.18
C SER A 132 -3.49 -30.04 -6.13
N GLY A 133 -4.41 -30.92 -5.74
CA GLY A 133 -5.45 -30.62 -4.75
C GLY A 133 -6.62 -29.79 -5.26
N VAL A 134 -6.68 -29.45 -6.56
CA VAL A 134 -7.80 -28.73 -7.18
C VAL A 134 -8.79 -29.71 -7.80
N GLU A 135 -10.06 -29.50 -7.51
CA GLU A 135 -11.18 -30.25 -8.10
C GLU A 135 -12.08 -29.28 -8.87
N ILE A 136 -12.06 -29.36 -10.20
CA ILE A 136 -12.93 -28.55 -11.07
C ILE A 136 -14.25 -29.30 -11.23
N ASN A 137 -15.37 -28.64 -10.93
CA ASN A 137 -16.70 -29.18 -11.15
C ASN A 137 -17.27 -28.71 -12.48
N THR A 138 -17.36 -27.39 -12.67
CA THR A 138 -17.85 -26.80 -13.92
C THR A 138 -16.92 -25.68 -14.37
N LEU A 139 -16.83 -25.52 -15.69
CA LEU A 139 -16.06 -24.45 -16.31
C LEU A 139 -16.85 -23.85 -17.47
N ASN A 140 -17.03 -22.54 -17.47
CA ASN A 140 -17.54 -21.80 -18.61
C ASN A 140 -16.36 -21.18 -19.34
N PHE A 141 -16.17 -21.53 -20.61
CA PHE A 141 -15.03 -21.05 -21.40
C PHE A 141 -15.26 -19.62 -21.88
N LYS A 142 -14.28 -18.78 -21.63
CA LYS A 142 -14.14 -17.46 -22.26
C LYS A 142 -13.47 -17.62 -23.62
N SER A 143 -12.42 -18.45 -23.69
CA SER A 143 -11.75 -18.87 -24.92
C SER A 143 -11.13 -20.26 -24.74
N GLY A 144 -10.73 -20.87 -25.83
CA GLY A 144 -10.05 -22.16 -25.85
C GLY A 144 -10.26 -22.88 -27.19
N THR A 145 -9.45 -23.89 -27.42
CA THR A 145 -9.53 -24.71 -28.65
C THR A 145 -9.56 -26.18 -28.27
N LEU A 146 -10.62 -26.87 -28.71
CA LEU A 146 -10.61 -28.32 -28.74
C LEU A 146 -10.09 -28.79 -30.10
N THR A 147 -9.08 -29.64 -30.10
CA THR A 147 -8.51 -30.26 -31.29
C THR A 147 -8.73 -31.75 -31.25
N LEU A 148 -9.36 -32.29 -32.28
CA LEU A 148 -9.52 -33.71 -32.52
C LEU A 148 -8.64 -34.08 -33.71
N ASN A 149 -7.65 -34.93 -33.50
CA ASN A 149 -6.76 -35.42 -34.56
C ASN A 149 -6.84 -36.95 -34.61
N VAL A 150 -7.31 -37.49 -35.73
CA VAL A 150 -7.38 -38.93 -35.95
C VAL A 150 -6.28 -39.33 -36.93
N VAL A 151 -5.63 -40.45 -36.63
CA VAL A 151 -4.65 -41.12 -37.52
C VAL A 151 -5.05 -42.57 -37.68
N SER A 152 -5.15 -43.05 -38.93
CA SER A 152 -5.45 -44.45 -39.26
C SER A 152 -4.33 -45.00 -40.16
N THR A 153 -3.86 -46.21 -39.88
CA THR A 153 -2.96 -46.99 -40.74
C THR A 153 -3.69 -48.04 -41.60
N PHE A 154 -5.00 -48.10 -41.50
CA PHE A 154 -5.82 -48.95 -42.34
C PHE A 154 -5.77 -48.51 -43.80
N GLN A 155 -5.60 -49.47 -44.71
CA GLN A 155 -5.69 -49.24 -46.19
C GLN A 155 -7.16 -49.19 -46.63
N HIS A 156 -8.01 -48.53 -45.84
CA HIS A 156 -9.45 -48.43 -45.98
C HIS A 156 -9.94 -47.07 -45.52
N ASP A 157 -11.14 -46.70 -45.96
CA ASP A 157 -11.79 -45.50 -45.43
C ASP A 157 -12.19 -45.72 -43.97
N ALA A 158 -12.09 -44.65 -43.17
CA ALA A 158 -12.56 -44.67 -41.79
C ALA A 158 -13.39 -43.43 -41.48
N THR A 159 -14.44 -43.65 -40.67
CA THR A 159 -15.27 -42.55 -40.13
C THR A 159 -15.28 -42.65 -38.63
N LEU A 160 -14.97 -41.55 -37.96
CA LEU A 160 -15.09 -41.40 -36.51
C LEU A 160 -16.21 -40.40 -36.21
N ASN A 161 -17.16 -40.81 -35.37
CA ASN A 161 -18.12 -39.89 -34.76
C ASN A 161 -17.75 -39.74 -33.29
N VAL A 162 -17.38 -38.52 -32.93
CA VAL A 162 -16.93 -38.17 -31.56
C VAL A 162 -18.00 -37.28 -30.94
N THR A 163 -18.52 -37.68 -29.78
CA THR A 163 -19.44 -36.88 -28.99
C THR A 163 -18.85 -36.70 -27.59
N ILE A 164 -18.49 -35.46 -27.23
CA ILE A 164 -18.02 -35.12 -25.88
C ILE A 164 -19.25 -34.70 -25.09
N THR A 165 -19.73 -35.62 -24.25
CA THR A 165 -21.04 -35.51 -23.57
C THR A 165 -21.07 -34.36 -22.56
N ASP A 166 -19.95 -34.12 -21.88
CA ASP A 166 -19.83 -33.16 -20.77
C ASP A 166 -19.38 -31.77 -21.23
N LEU A 167 -19.22 -31.56 -22.54
CA LEU A 167 -18.86 -30.28 -23.15
C LEU A 167 -20.04 -29.80 -24.04
N VAL A 168 -20.75 -28.78 -23.56
CA VAL A 168 -22.02 -28.36 -24.18
C VAL A 168 -21.99 -26.90 -24.65
N ASP A 169 -22.73 -26.60 -25.71
CA ASP A 169 -22.95 -25.24 -26.19
C ASP A 169 -23.97 -24.47 -25.31
N VAL A 170 -24.27 -23.22 -25.68
CA VAL A 170 -25.25 -22.35 -25.01
C VAL A 170 -26.68 -22.93 -25.01
N ASN A 171 -26.98 -23.91 -25.87
CA ASN A 171 -28.27 -24.61 -25.93
C ASN A 171 -28.25 -25.94 -25.18
N SER A 172 -27.20 -26.23 -24.42
CA SER A 172 -26.96 -27.48 -23.70
C SER A 172 -26.80 -28.68 -24.63
N LEU A 173 -26.34 -28.47 -25.86
CA LEU A 173 -26.08 -29.54 -26.80
C LEU A 173 -24.62 -29.96 -26.76
N PRO A 174 -24.28 -31.26 -26.64
CA PRO A 174 -22.90 -31.74 -26.58
C PRO A 174 -22.19 -31.52 -27.92
N ILE A 175 -20.85 -31.33 -27.83
CA ILE A 175 -20.01 -31.26 -29.02
C ILE A 175 -20.04 -32.62 -29.73
N THR A 176 -20.49 -32.63 -30.97
CA THR A 176 -20.43 -33.80 -31.84
C THR A 176 -19.68 -33.45 -33.12
N ARG A 177 -18.70 -34.27 -33.51
CA ARG A 177 -17.91 -34.10 -34.75
C ARG A 177 -17.77 -35.45 -35.47
N SER A 178 -17.83 -35.39 -36.79
CA SER A 178 -17.55 -36.53 -37.64
C SER A 178 -16.23 -36.26 -38.39
N LEU A 179 -15.28 -37.19 -38.29
CA LEU A 179 -14.00 -37.16 -38.99
C LEU A 179 -14.02 -38.29 -40.03
N ASN A 180 -13.76 -37.95 -41.30
CA ASN A 180 -13.81 -38.88 -42.40
C ASN A 180 -12.43 -39.00 -43.06
N LEU A 181 -11.80 -40.15 -42.94
CA LEU A 181 -10.50 -40.45 -43.55
C LEU A 181 -10.74 -41.27 -44.81
N LEU A 182 -10.35 -40.72 -45.96
CA LEU A 182 -10.42 -41.41 -47.23
C LEU A 182 -9.05 -42.01 -47.55
N TYR A 183 -9.00 -43.31 -47.82
CA TYR A 183 -7.77 -43.98 -48.17
C TYR A 183 -7.37 -43.64 -49.63
N GLU A 184 -6.29 -42.96 -49.80
CA GLU A 184 -5.75 -42.51 -51.11
C GLU A 184 -4.44 -43.24 -51.52
N GLY A 185 -4.17 -44.41 -50.91
CA GLY A 185 -3.00 -45.21 -51.21
C GLY A 185 -1.78 -44.89 -50.34
N ASN A 186 -1.90 -44.05 -49.34
CA ASN A 186 -0.83 -43.71 -48.39
C ASN A 186 -0.73 -44.71 -47.25
N PRO A 187 0.43 -44.90 -46.60
CA PRO A 187 0.59 -45.82 -45.47
C PRO A 187 -0.21 -45.43 -44.21
N SER A 188 -0.56 -44.15 -44.10
CA SER A 188 -1.43 -43.63 -43.04
C SER A 188 -2.24 -42.46 -43.60
N THR A 189 -3.45 -42.30 -43.03
CA THR A 189 -4.34 -41.18 -43.34
C THR A 189 -4.67 -40.46 -42.01
N SER A 190 -4.71 -39.13 -42.06
CA SER A 190 -5.03 -38.33 -40.84
C SER A 190 -6.01 -37.20 -41.17
N GLN A 191 -6.81 -36.83 -40.20
CA GLN A 191 -7.67 -35.66 -40.24
C GLN A 191 -7.66 -34.95 -38.90
N THR A 192 -7.61 -33.63 -38.97
CA THR A 192 -7.68 -32.76 -37.76
C THR A 192 -8.90 -31.84 -37.89
N VAL A 193 -9.65 -31.73 -36.80
CA VAL A 193 -10.77 -30.79 -36.66
C VAL A 193 -10.56 -30.00 -35.40
N SER A 194 -10.69 -28.66 -35.49
CA SER A 194 -10.62 -27.77 -34.33
C SER A 194 -11.98 -27.13 -34.09
N VAL A 195 -12.30 -26.92 -32.83
CA VAL A 195 -13.54 -26.28 -32.34
C VAL A 195 -13.13 -25.14 -31.41
N ASP A 196 -13.60 -23.94 -31.69
CA ASP A 196 -13.52 -22.81 -30.77
C ASP A 196 -14.51 -23.07 -29.60
N LEU A 197 -13.97 -23.03 -28.38
CA LEU A 197 -14.72 -23.29 -27.15
C LEU A 197 -15.35 -22.02 -26.54
N SER A 198 -15.21 -20.85 -27.15
CA SER A 198 -15.83 -19.63 -26.66
C SER A 198 -17.32 -19.79 -26.45
N GLY A 199 -17.80 -19.58 -25.21
CA GLY A 199 -19.20 -19.72 -24.83
C GLY A 199 -19.67 -21.15 -24.60
N TYR A 200 -18.81 -22.16 -24.65
CA TYR A 200 -19.11 -23.51 -24.21
C TYR A 200 -19.00 -23.66 -22.70
N SER A 201 -19.64 -24.68 -22.15
CA SER A 201 -19.55 -25.08 -20.74
C SER A 201 -19.11 -26.54 -20.63
N ALA A 202 -18.25 -26.82 -19.64
CA ALA A 202 -17.84 -28.20 -19.34
C ALA A 202 -18.27 -28.62 -17.93
N ASP A 203 -18.74 -29.87 -17.81
CA ASP A 203 -18.97 -30.58 -16.54
C ASP A 203 -17.84 -31.58 -16.31
N PHE A 204 -16.90 -31.21 -15.45
CA PHE A 204 -15.73 -32.04 -15.11
C PHE A 204 -16.00 -33.07 -14.03
N THR A 205 -17.25 -33.21 -13.59
CA THR A 205 -17.65 -34.24 -12.61
C THR A 205 -17.94 -35.59 -13.27
N GLY A 206 -17.89 -35.67 -14.59
CA GLY A 206 -18.31 -36.87 -15.32
C GLY A 206 -19.76 -37.28 -15.00
N GLY A 207 -20.67 -36.29 -14.85
CA GLY A 207 -22.03 -36.51 -14.41
C GLY A 207 -22.19 -36.83 -12.93
N GLY A 208 -21.28 -36.32 -12.08
CA GLY A 208 -21.30 -36.47 -10.63
C GLY A 208 -20.65 -37.77 -10.10
N THR A 209 -19.87 -38.47 -10.93
CA THR A 209 -19.23 -39.73 -10.56
C THR A 209 -17.72 -39.70 -10.61
N LEU A 210 -17.13 -38.68 -11.23
CA LEU A 210 -15.69 -38.53 -11.45
C LEU A 210 -15.24 -37.16 -10.94
N THR A 211 -13.93 -36.94 -10.97
CA THR A 211 -13.29 -35.68 -10.61
C THR A 211 -12.35 -35.27 -11.74
N ASN A 212 -12.36 -34.00 -12.12
CA ASN A 212 -11.54 -33.44 -13.19
C ASN A 212 -11.61 -34.22 -14.50
N SER A 213 -12.79 -34.77 -14.88
CA SER A 213 -12.92 -35.70 -16.01
C SER A 213 -14.06 -35.31 -16.91
N LEU A 214 -13.83 -35.46 -18.22
CA LEU A 214 -14.88 -35.34 -19.28
C LEU A 214 -15.15 -36.68 -19.89
N ARG A 215 -16.42 -36.97 -20.20
CA ARG A 215 -16.84 -38.19 -20.89
C ARG A 215 -17.00 -37.94 -22.37
N ALA A 216 -16.55 -38.91 -23.15
CA ALA A 216 -16.79 -38.92 -24.60
C ALA A 216 -17.29 -40.30 -25.08
N SER A 217 -18.14 -40.29 -26.09
CA SER A 217 -18.53 -41.47 -26.87
C SER A 217 -17.91 -41.38 -28.25
N ILE A 218 -17.21 -42.43 -28.65
CA ILE A 218 -16.47 -42.46 -29.92
C ILE A 218 -16.88 -43.71 -30.67
N ASP A 219 -17.46 -43.53 -31.88
CA ASP A 219 -17.80 -44.60 -32.80
C ASP A 219 -16.86 -44.56 -33.99
N ALA A 220 -15.99 -45.56 -34.14
CA ALA A 220 -15.08 -45.73 -35.26
C ALA A 220 -15.62 -46.80 -36.21
N THR A 221 -15.69 -46.47 -37.47
CA THR A 221 -16.11 -47.41 -38.52
C THR A 221 -15.12 -47.40 -39.66
N ILE A 222 -14.54 -48.54 -39.95
CA ILE A 222 -13.66 -48.80 -41.08
C ILE A 222 -14.47 -49.42 -42.22
N THR A 223 -14.41 -48.82 -43.39
CA THR A 223 -15.14 -49.29 -44.58
C THR A 223 -14.19 -49.80 -45.63
N GLY A 224 -14.38 -51.02 -46.03
CA GLY A 224 -13.54 -51.67 -47.06
C GLY A 224 -13.52 -50.91 -48.35
N THR A 225 -12.32 -50.77 -48.92
CA THR A 225 -12.02 -50.09 -50.19
C THR A 225 -11.19 -50.98 -51.12
N GLY A 226 -11.12 -50.62 -52.38
CA GLY A 226 -10.36 -51.34 -53.40
C GLY A 226 -11.21 -52.32 -54.19
N THR A 227 -10.72 -52.77 -55.33
CA THR A 227 -11.35 -53.76 -56.17
C THR A 227 -10.28 -54.76 -56.66
N PRO A 228 -10.27 -56.00 -56.09
CA PRO A 228 -11.32 -56.73 -55.34
C PRO A 228 -11.48 -56.36 -53.88
N GLY A 229 -10.73 -55.53 -53.28
CA GLY A 229 -10.68 -55.14 -51.86
C GLY A 229 -9.25 -55.21 -51.33
N ASN A 230 -8.82 -54.23 -50.54
CA ASN A 230 -7.50 -54.21 -49.93
C ASN A 230 -7.42 -55.22 -48.77
N PRO A 231 -6.23 -55.72 -48.39
CA PRO A 231 -6.10 -56.60 -47.25
C PRO A 231 -6.17 -55.81 -45.93
N ILE A 232 -6.53 -56.50 -44.85
CA ILE A 232 -6.20 -56.14 -43.46
C ILE A 232 -5.02 -57.01 -43.08
N VAL A 233 -3.92 -56.38 -42.60
CA VAL A 233 -2.69 -57.09 -42.23
C VAL A 233 -2.76 -57.61 -40.81
N GLY A 234 -3.50 -56.90 -39.91
CA GLY A 234 -3.74 -57.27 -38.54
C GLY A 234 -2.89 -56.50 -37.51
N ASP A 235 -2.13 -55.53 -37.98
CA ASP A 235 -1.34 -54.61 -37.15
C ASP A 235 -1.69 -53.14 -37.37
N GLU A 236 -2.75 -52.90 -38.14
CA GLU A 236 -3.27 -51.56 -38.36
C GLU A 236 -3.85 -50.97 -37.07
N THR A 237 -3.75 -49.66 -36.96
CA THR A 237 -4.26 -48.87 -35.79
C THR A 237 -5.15 -47.72 -36.24
N ILE A 238 -6.04 -47.32 -35.38
CA ILE A 238 -6.78 -46.05 -35.50
C ILE A 238 -6.78 -45.36 -34.15
N ASN A 239 -6.13 -44.20 -34.08
CA ASN A 239 -5.96 -43.45 -32.86
C ASN A 239 -6.61 -42.08 -32.98
N LEU A 240 -7.29 -41.64 -31.91
CA LEU A 240 -7.79 -40.28 -31.76
C LEU A 240 -7.00 -39.57 -30.66
N SER A 241 -6.39 -38.44 -31.03
CA SER A 241 -5.85 -37.50 -30.06
C SER A 241 -6.88 -36.40 -29.81
N LEU A 242 -7.26 -36.20 -28.55
CA LEU A 242 -8.10 -35.11 -28.06
C LEU A 242 -7.20 -34.12 -27.31
N GLY A 243 -7.15 -32.86 -27.78
CA GLY A 243 -6.37 -31.78 -27.16
C GLY A 243 -7.28 -30.62 -26.76
N LEU A 244 -6.99 -30.04 -25.61
CA LEU A 244 -7.54 -28.78 -25.13
C LEU A 244 -6.37 -27.80 -24.98
N SER A 245 -6.44 -26.63 -25.63
CA SER A 245 -5.37 -25.63 -25.60
C SER A 245 -5.88 -24.20 -25.54
N ASP A 246 -5.01 -23.28 -25.13
CA ASP A 246 -5.30 -21.85 -25.02
C ASP A 246 -6.54 -21.57 -24.17
N LEU A 247 -6.69 -22.29 -23.04
CA LEU A 247 -7.88 -22.28 -22.22
C LEU A 247 -7.93 -21.02 -21.34
N GLU A 248 -9.00 -20.23 -21.50
CA GLU A 248 -9.40 -19.18 -20.57
C GLU A 248 -10.83 -19.45 -20.09
N TYR A 249 -11.08 -19.22 -18.80
CA TYR A 249 -12.43 -19.35 -18.24
C TYR A 249 -13.10 -17.98 -18.06
N GLU A 250 -14.41 -17.94 -18.24
CA GLU A 250 -15.26 -16.84 -17.76
C GLU A 250 -15.52 -17.00 -16.26
N ASN A 251 -15.90 -18.20 -15.86
CA ASN A 251 -16.02 -18.61 -14.47
C ASN A 251 -15.84 -20.13 -14.35
N LEU A 252 -15.50 -20.55 -13.14
CA LEU A 252 -15.41 -21.97 -12.80
C LEU A 252 -15.87 -22.21 -11.36
N THR A 253 -16.35 -23.44 -11.10
CA THR A 253 -16.75 -23.89 -9.77
C THR A 253 -16.00 -25.14 -9.39
N GLY A 254 -15.76 -25.31 -8.08
CA GLY A 254 -15.06 -26.49 -7.60
C GLY A 254 -14.46 -26.30 -6.21
N TYR A 255 -13.45 -27.09 -5.91
CA TYR A 255 -12.60 -26.95 -4.74
C TYR A 255 -11.19 -26.54 -5.20
N PHE A 256 -10.66 -25.44 -4.70
CA PHE A 256 -9.42 -24.83 -5.21
C PHE A 256 -8.21 -25.06 -4.30
N GLY A 257 -8.20 -26.16 -3.54
CA GLY A 257 -7.08 -26.51 -2.67
C GLY A 257 -6.93 -25.58 -1.46
N GLN A 258 -5.76 -25.74 -0.79
CA GLN A 258 -5.38 -24.97 0.42
C GLN A 258 -3.99 -24.35 0.28
N ASP A 259 -3.43 -24.33 -0.92
CA ASP A 259 -2.09 -23.75 -1.12
C ASP A 259 -2.11 -22.26 -0.78
N PRO A 260 -1.20 -21.79 0.08
CA PRO A 260 -1.17 -20.39 0.47
C PRO A 260 -0.90 -19.48 -0.73
N LEU A 261 -1.72 -18.45 -0.87
CA LEU A 261 -1.46 -17.35 -1.77
C LEU A 261 -0.56 -16.35 -1.01
N THR A 262 0.69 -16.27 -1.38
CA THR A 262 1.64 -15.36 -0.75
C THR A 262 1.55 -13.98 -1.38
N SER A 263 1.32 -12.95 -0.57
CA SER A 263 1.65 -11.60 -0.99
C SER A 263 3.16 -11.36 -0.78
N SER A 264 3.74 -10.48 -1.56
CA SER A 264 5.10 -10.00 -1.30
C SER A 264 5.16 -9.24 0.02
N SER A 265 6.31 -9.31 0.71
CA SER A 265 6.60 -8.39 1.82
C SER A 265 6.57 -6.96 1.32
N ASP A 266 5.86 -6.07 2.00
CA ASP A 266 5.80 -4.66 1.66
C ASP A 266 5.98 -3.76 2.89
N SER A 267 6.07 -2.44 2.70
CA SER A 267 6.33 -1.52 3.79
C SER A 267 5.70 -0.15 3.56
N LEU A 268 5.03 0.35 4.60
CA LEU A 268 4.49 1.70 4.66
C LEU A 268 5.58 2.67 5.17
N LEU A 269 5.87 3.71 4.40
CA LEU A 269 6.84 4.74 4.76
C LEU A 269 6.23 5.76 5.73
N LEU A 270 6.75 5.85 6.96
CA LEU A 270 6.28 6.76 8.00
C LEU A 270 7.02 8.10 7.96
N LYS A 271 6.55 9.01 7.12
CA LYS A 271 7.23 10.27 6.80
C LYS A 271 7.36 11.22 8.00
N ILE A 272 6.43 11.20 8.95
CA ILE A 272 6.48 12.05 10.14
C ILE A 272 7.77 11.84 10.94
N PHE A 273 8.26 10.62 11.02
CA PHE A 273 9.48 10.30 11.76
C PHE A 273 10.76 10.64 11.00
N GLN A 274 10.68 10.97 9.70
CA GLN A 274 11.85 11.39 8.92
C GLN A 274 12.24 12.85 9.13
N SER A 275 11.27 13.69 9.51
CA SER A 275 11.48 15.12 9.71
C SER A 275 12.09 15.47 11.07
N THR A 276 11.99 14.56 12.03
CA THR A 276 12.64 14.71 13.34
C THR A 276 14.10 14.29 13.18
N ASN A 277 15.04 15.24 13.26
CA ASN A 277 16.49 14.99 13.17
C ASN A 277 16.99 14.11 14.32
N ASN A 278 16.45 12.91 14.48
CA ASN A 278 16.91 11.81 15.34
C ASN A 278 17.26 12.17 16.81
N GLN A 279 16.79 13.31 17.30
CA GLN A 279 17.01 13.73 18.68
C GLN A 279 15.67 14.07 19.33
N GLY A 280 15.33 13.35 20.37
CA GLY A 280 14.08 13.47 21.09
C GLY A 280 13.24 12.18 21.05
N SER A 281 12.14 12.19 21.79
CA SER A 281 11.16 11.10 21.88
C SER A 281 9.80 11.63 21.44
N LEU A 282 9.13 10.89 20.58
CA LEU A 282 7.76 11.16 20.14
C LEU A 282 6.94 9.89 20.32
N SER A 283 5.89 9.95 21.11
CA SER A 283 4.95 8.85 21.30
C SER A 283 3.53 9.24 20.92
N PHE A 284 2.84 8.31 20.24
CA PHE A 284 1.44 8.47 19.89
C PHE A 284 0.57 7.62 20.79
N SER A 285 -0.52 8.21 21.27
CA SER A 285 -1.57 7.48 21.98
C SER A 285 -2.69 7.11 21.02
N ASN A 286 -3.25 5.91 21.22
CA ASN A 286 -4.36 5.39 20.42
C ASN A 286 -4.12 5.32 18.89
N PRO A 287 -2.93 4.94 18.42
CA PRO A 287 -2.74 4.67 17.00
C PRO A 287 -3.62 3.50 16.56
N SER A 288 -4.02 3.50 15.28
CA SER A 288 -4.75 2.37 14.71
C SER A 288 -4.30 2.07 13.29
N LEU A 289 -4.22 0.79 12.97
CA LEU A 289 -3.93 0.28 11.63
C LEU A 289 -5.16 -0.49 11.15
N THR A 290 -5.80 0.01 10.10
CA THR A 290 -7.00 -0.59 9.53
C THR A 290 -6.69 -1.20 8.18
N PHE A 291 -7.12 -2.46 7.99
CA PHE A 291 -7.11 -3.14 6.71
C PHE A 291 -8.53 -3.22 6.16
N ASP A 292 -8.74 -2.67 4.97
CA ASP A 292 -9.96 -2.78 4.20
C ASP A 292 -9.75 -3.80 3.08
N ILE A 293 -10.44 -4.95 3.16
CA ILE A 293 -10.26 -6.09 2.28
C ILE A 293 -11.53 -6.24 1.44
N ASN A 294 -11.41 -6.00 0.14
CA ASN A 294 -12.48 -6.20 -0.82
C ASN A 294 -12.24 -7.51 -1.58
N ASN A 295 -13.10 -8.49 -1.36
CA ASN A 295 -12.99 -9.84 -1.90
C ASN A 295 -14.14 -10.13 -2.87
N SER A 296 -13.83 -10.59 -4.09
CA SER A 296 -14.79 -11.09 -5.08
C SER A 296 -14.62 -12.59 -5.40
N PHE A 297 -13.81 -13.32 -4.64
CA PHE A 297 -13.71 -14.78 -4.75
C PHE A 297 -14.82 -15.45 -3.94
N GLY A 298 -15.58 -16.33 -4.54
CA GLY A 298 -16.53 -17.22 -3.85
C GLY A 298 -15.84 -18.39 -3.17
N VAL A 299 -14.67 -18.15 -2.58
CA VAL A 299 -13.81 -19.12 -1.88
C VAL A 299 -13.65 -18.65 -0.45
N PRO A 300 -13.89 -19.47 0.57
CA PRO A 300 -13.52 -19.15 1.95
C PRO A 300 -12.02 -18.92 2.05
N ILE A 301 -11.62 -17.78 2.62
CA ILE A 301 -10.20 -17.41 2.76
C ILE A 301 -9.95 -16.95 4.19
N ASN A 302 -8.85 -17.42 4.79
CA ASN A 302 -8.25 -16.82 5.98
C ASN A 302 -7.02 -16.03 5.58
N ILE A 303 -6.91 -14.82 6.10
CA ILE A 303 -5.70 -14.01 6.01
C ILE A 303 -4.87 -14.23 7.27
N ASN A 304 -3.59 -14.54 7.11
CA ASN A 304 -2.62 -14.58 8.18
C ASN A 304 -1.73 -13.34 8.12
N PHE A 305 -1.44 -12.81 9.29
CA PHE A 305 -0.55 -11.68 9.49
C PHE A 305 0.78 -12.23 10.04
N ASP A 306 1.72 -12.51 9.11
CA ASP A 306 2.90 -13.29 9.45
C ASP A 306 4.01 -12.46 10.09
N ASN A 307 4.30 -11.28 9.54
CA ASN A 307 5.32 -10.38 10.07
C ASN A 307 4.85 -8.93 10.03
N PHE A 308 4.43 -8.43 11.17
CA PHE A 308 4.18 -7.01 11.36
C PHE A 308 5.28 -6.43 12.24
N GLU A 309 6.06 -5.51 11.71
CA GLU A 309 7.16 -4.90 12.45
C GLU A 309 7.41 -3.46 12.03
N THR A 310 7.92 -2.65 12.96
CA THR A 310 8.48 -1.35 12.62
C THR A 310 10.00 -1.45 12.54
N ILE A 311 10.60 -0.64 11.66
CA ILE A 311 12.04 -0.52 11.51
C ILE A 311 12.49 0.85 12.02
N ASP A 312 13.32 0.84 13.05
CA ASP A 312 13.92 2.07 13.62
C ASP A 312 14.75 2.81 12.58
N SER A 313 14.57 4.14 12.51
CA SER A 313 15.19 4.97 11.48
C SER A 313 16.70 5.14 11.66
N ILE A 314 17.22 4.92 12.87
CA ILE A 314 18.62 5.17 13.26
C ILE A 314 19.40 3.87 13.28
N THR A 315 18.88 2.88 14.00
CA THR A 315 19.59 1.63 14.29
C THR A 315 19.32 0.54 13.26
N GLY A 316 18.23 0.65 12.51
CA GLY A 316 17.73 -0.38 11.61
C GLY A 316 17.17 -1.61 12.34
N GLN A 317 16.98 -1.53 13.66
CA GLN A 317 16.40 -2.63 14.44
C GLN A 317 14.90 -2.75 14.16
N SER A 318 14.42 -3.99 14.11
CA SER A 318 13.00 -4.28 14.00
C SER A 318 12.35 -4.42 15.37
N SER A 319 11.09 -3.99 15.44
CA SER A 319 10.22 -4.15 16.62
C SER A 319 8.91 -4.79 16.16
N PRO A 320 8.65 -6.06 16.51
CA PRO A 320 7.45 -6.77 16.05
C PRO A 320 6.20 -6.27 16.74
N LEU A 321 5.10 -6.16 15.97
CA LEU A 321 3.77 -5.95 16.51
C LEU A 321 3.21 -7.29 17.01
N VAL A 322 2.73 -7.30 18.24
CA VAL A 322 2.14 -8.49 18.86
C VAL A 322 0.63 -8.44 18.75
N LEU A 323 0.07 -9.32 17.92
CA LEU A 323 -1.37 -9.45 17.69
C LEU A 323 -1.98 -10.46 18.67
N SER A 324 -3.21 -10.18 19.14
CA SER A 324 -3.98 -11.13 19.93
C SER A 324 -4.46 -12.32 19.09
N GLU A 325 -4.81 -12.05 17.83
CA GLU A 325 -5.22 -13.05 16.84
C GLU A 325 -4.46 -12.82 15.54
N PRO A 326 -3.59 -13.76 15.15
CA PRO A 326 -2.76 -13.62 13.96
C PRO A 326 -3.47 -14.00 12.65
N SER A 327 -4.72 -14.42 12.69
CA SER A 327 -5.49 -14.86 11.53
C SER A 327 -6.89 -14.28 11.52
N LEU A 328 -7.40 -13.93 10.32
CA LEU A 328 -8.72 -13.37 10.11
C LEU A 328 -9.44 -14.09 8.97
N ALA A 329 -10.64 -14.62 9.25
CA ALA A 329 -11.56 -15.08 8.20
C ALA A 329 -12.20 -13.87 7.51
N ILE A 330 -12.08 -13.81 6.16
CA ILE A 330 -12.68 -12.74 5.39
C ILE A 330 -14.08 -13.10 4.89
N ASN A 331 -14.91 -12.10 4.66
CA ASN A 331 -16.25 -12.28 4.12
C ASN A 331 -16.17 -12.83 2.69
N THR A 332 -16.85 -13.96 2.47
CA THR A 332 -16.89 -14.65 1.18
C THR A 332 -18.15 -14.26 0.40
N PRO A 333 -18.06 -13.83 -0.86
CA PRO A 333 -19.19 -13.73 -1.78
C PRO A 333 -19.99 -15.03 -1.86
N LEU A 334 -21.31 -14.91 -1.91
CA LEU A 334 -22.22 -16.04 -2.03
C LEU A 334 -22.71 -16.23 -3.46
N LEU A 335 -22.62 -15.21 -4.29
CA LEU A 335 -23.07 -15.20 -5.68
C LEU A 335 -21.97 -14.63 -6.57
N MET A 336 -21.89 -15.13 -7.81
CA MET A 336 -21.05 -14.56 -8.86
C MET A 336 -21.41 -13.09 -9.09
N GLY A 337 -20.40 -12.25 -9.37
CA GLY A 337 -20.52 -10.80 -9.52
C GLY A 337 -20.61 -10.03 -8.19
N GLU A 338 -20.63 -10.71 -7.06
CA GLU A 338 -20.66 -10.06 -5.74
C GLU A 338 -19.24 -9.72 -5.25
N THR A 339 -19.12 -8.60 -4.56
CA THR A 339 -17.91 -8.24 -3.80
C THR A 339 -18.28 -8.03 -2.33
N ARG A 340 -17.53 -8.62 -1.43
CA ARG A 340 -17.69 -8.48 0.02
C ARG A 340 -16.51 -7.73 0.63
N ASN A 341 -16.84 -6.81 1.54
CA ASN A 341 -15.84 -6.10 2.31
C ASN A 341 -15.65 -6.75 3.69
N THR A 342 -14.40 -6.81 4.14
CA THR A 342 -14.01 -7.15 5.51
C THR A 342 -13.07 -6.07 6.02
N GLN A 343 -13.32 -5.55 7.21
CA GLN A 343 -12.45 -4.57 7.84
C GLN A 343 -11.85 -5.16 9.12
N LEU A 344 -10.53 -5.02 9.26
CA LEU A 344 -9.80 -5.31 10.49
C LEU A 344 -9.10 -4.04 10.95
N THR A 345 -9.37 -3.62 12.18
CA THR A 345 -8.65 -2.51 12.82
C THR A 345 -7.81 -3.04 13.98
N LEU A 346 -6.50 -2.89 13.88
CA LEU A 346 -5.53 -3.16 14.93
C LEU A 346 -5.33 -1.90 15.77
N ASN A 347 -5.48 -2.03 17.09
CA ASN A 347 -5.37 -0.94 18.06
C ASN A 347 -5.00 -1.52 19.44
N ASN A 348 -5.03 -0.70 20.48
CA ASN A 348 -4.73 -1.10 21.87
C ASN A 348 -5.65 -2.18 22.46
N GLN A 349 -6.76 -2.53 21.81
CA GLN A 349 -7.69 -3.56 22.29
C GLN A 349 -7.30 -4.96 21.82
N ASN A 350 -6.68 -5.07 20.64
CA ASN A 350 -6.32 -6.34 20.02
C ASN A 350 -4.83 -6.49 19.68
N THR A 351 -4.02 -5.53 20.11
CA THR A 351 -2.55 -5.61 20.12
C THR A 351 -2.01 -5.29 21.50
N THR A 352 -0.83 -5.78 21.83
CA THR A 352 -0.23 -5.52 23.16
C THR A 352 0.78 -4.37 23.13
N ASN A 353 1.21 -3.91 21.96
CA ASN A 353 2.36 -3.01 21.85
C ASN A 353 2.32 -2.02 20.66
N ILE A 354 1.15 -1.74 20.08
CA ILE A 354 1.05 -0.86 18.90
C ILE A 354 1.58 0.57 19.18
N GLU A 355 1.41 1.07 20.40
CA GLU A 355 1.99 2.37 20.78
C GLU A 355 3.51 2.30 20.89
N SER A 356 4.03 1.31 21.61
CA SER A 356 5.46 1.24 21.92
C SER A 356 6.34 0.95 20.68
N ILE A 357 5.82 0.29 19.65
CA ILE A 357 6.58 0.09 18.41
C ILE A 357 6.70 1.37 17.58
N LEU A 358 5.87 2.39 17.87
CA LEU A 358 5.94 3.72 17.25
C LEU A 358 6.83 4.69 18.04
N ASP A 359 7.13 4.41 19.32
CA ASP A 359 7.97 5.27 20.18
C ASP A 359 9.45 5.28 19.76
N VAL A 360 9.88 4.33 18.96
CA VAL A 360 11.26 4.17 18.48
C VAL A 360 11.58 4.97 17.22
N ASN A 361 10.76 5.96 16.86
CA ASN A 361 10.89 6.76 15.63
C ASN A 361 11.01 5.88 14.38
N PRO A 362 10.05 5.01 14.09
CA PRO A 362 10.16 4.04 13.01
C PRO A 362 10.19 4.72 11.64
N LYS A 363 11.03 4.21 10.74
CA LYS A 363 11.08 4.66 9.36
C LYS A 363 10.04 3.99 8.49
N TYR A 364 9.84 2.70 8.72
CA TYR A 364 8.92 1.87 7.97
C TYR A 364 8.07 1.04 8.93
N PHE A 365 6.84 0.82 8.53
CA PHE A 365 6.01 -0.26 9.04
C PHE A 365 5.99 -1.36 7.97
N LYS A 366 6.62 -2.49 8.26
CA LYS A 366 6.66 -3.65 7.37
C LYS A 366 5.56 -4.63 7.72
N TYR A 367 5.08 -5.34 6.71
CA TYR A 367 4.07 -6.37 6.87
C TYR A 367 4.27 -7.48 5.83
N ASP A 368 4.00 -8.72 6.27
CA ASP A 368 3.84 -9.89 5.42
C ASP A 368 2.43 -10.43 5.64
N ILE A 369 1.69 -10.61 4.56
CA ILE A 369 0.33 -11.13 4.60
C ILE A 369 0.27 -12.35 3.70
N SER A 370 -0.25 -13.46 4.22
CA SER A 370 -0.59 -14.64 3.42
C SER A 370 -2.09 -14.90 3.48
N ALA A 371 -2.62 -15.47 2.39
CA ALA A 371 -4.02 -15.87 2.30
C ALA A 371 -4.11 -17.39 2.11
N ILE A 372 -4.88 -18.07 2.96
CA ILE A 372 -5.10 -19.51 2.87
C ILE A 372 -6.53 -19.73 2.38
N PRO A 373 -6.73 -20.21 1.14
CA PRO A 373 -8.03 -20.62 0.67
C PRO A 373 -8.49 -21.91 1.36
N ASN A 374 -9.79 -22.08 1.48
CA ASN A 374 -10.42 -23.26 2.07
C ASN A 374 -9.77 -23.75 3.37
N PRO A 375 -9.62 -22.89 4.42
CA PRO A 375 -8.86 -23.21 5.63
C PRO A 375 -9.35 -24.46 6.36
N ASN A 376 -10.60 -24.87 6.12
CA ASN A 376 -11.21 -26.05 6.69
C ASN A 376 -11.16 -27.30 5.77
N GLY A 377 -10.42 -27.22 4.67
CA GLY A 377 -10.36 -28.27 3.64
C GLY A 377 -11.59 -28.34 2.76
N ASN A 378 -11.74 -29.46 2.03
CA ASN A 378 -12.90 -29.70 1.20
C ASN A 378 -14.11 -30.06 2.07
N THR A 379 -14.99 -29.10 2.30
CA THR A 379 -16.24 -29.28 3.08
C THR A 379 -17.42 -29.75 2.23
N GLY A 380 -17.22 -29.94 0.93
CA GLY A 380 -18.29 -30.20 -0.04
C GLY A 380 -19.07 -28.94 -0.46
N GLN A 381 -18.71 -27.77 0.04
CA GLN A 381 -19.25 -26.50 -0.45
C GLN A 381 -18.58 -26.16 -1.79
N LEU A 382 -19.38 -25.89 -2.80
CA LEU A 382 -18.88 -25.42 -4.09
C LEU A 382 -18.38 -23.98 -3.95
N ASN A 383 -17.12 -23.80 -4.24
CA ASN A 383 -16.52 -22.50 -4.41
C ASN A 383 -16.66 -22.05 -5.86
N PHE A 384 -16.50 -20.74 -6.12
CA PHE A 384 -16.47 -20.21 -7.48
C PHE A 384 -15.41 -19.14 -7.64
N ILE A 385 -14.89 -19.03 -8.87
CA ILE A 385 -13.96 -18.00 -9.31
C ILE A 385 -14.42 -17.50 -10.67
N GLU A 386 -14.50 -16.18 -10.85
CA GLU A 386 -14.70 -15.52 -12.14
C GLU A 386 -13.36 -15.03 -12.67
N SER A 387 -13.18 -14.91 -13.98
CA SER A 387 -11.93 -14.42 -14.58
C SER A 387 -11.53 -13.01 -14.11
N GLY A 388 -12.50 -12.20 -13.72
CA GLY A 388 -12.34 -10.88 -13.14
C GLY A 388 -12.24 -10.85 -11.61
N SER A 389 -12.32 -12.00 -10.93
CA SER A 389 -12.24 -12.06 -9.46
C SER A 389 -10.89 -11.56 -8.95
N LYS A 390 -10.95 -10.80 -7.87
CA LYS A 390 -9.78 -10.27 -7.20
C LYS A 390 -10.03 -10.04 -5.72
N MET A 391 -8.98 -10.05 -4.95
CA MET A 391 -8.94 -9.56 -3.58
C MET A 391 -8.00 -8.36 -3.53
N VAL A 392 -8.52 -7.22 -3.07
CA VAL A 392 -7.75 -5.98 -2.94
C VAL A 392 -7.70 -5.61 -1.47
N VAL A 393 -6.51 -5.37 -0.96
CA VAL A 393 -6.27 -4.97 0.42
C VAL A 393 -5.75 -3.55 0.45
N LYS A 394 -6.36 -2.69 1.26
CA LYS A 394 -5.86 -1.36 1.58
C LYS A 394 -5.49 -1.30 3.05
N ALA A 395 -4.33 -0.72 3.35
CA ALA A 395 -3.91 -0.41 4.70
C ALA A 395 -4.05 1.08 4.98
N ASN A 396 -4.60 1.43 6.13
CA ASN A 396 -4.68 2.81 6.62
C ASN A 396 -4.13 2.84 8.04
N LEU A 397 -2.99 3.53 8.23
CA LEU A 397 -2.42 3.81 9.55
C LEU A 397 -2.87 5.21 9.97
N ASN A 398 -3.66 5.27 11.03
CA ASN A 398 -4.09 6.53 11.65
C ASN A 398 -3.26 6.78 12.92
N LEU A 399 -2.59 7.94 12.95
CA LEU A 399 -1.83 8.45 14.09
C LEU A 399 -2.53 9.71 14.63
N PRO A 400 -3.35 9.61 15.66
CA PRO A 400 -3.93 10.79 16.30
C PRO A 400 -2.84 11.73 16.80
N PHE A 401 -3.02 13.04 16.65
CA PHE A 401 -2.18 14.03 17.32
C PHE A 401 -2.49 14.06 18.82
N GLU A 402 -2.35 12.91 19.42
CA GLU A 402 -2.48 12.64 20.84
C GLU A 402 -1.24 11.87 21.29
N GLY A 403 -0.54 12.39 22.29
CA GLY A 403 0.69 11.73 22.71
C GLY A 403 1.61 12.63 23.52
N LYS A 404 2.88 12.30 23.49
CA LYS A 404 3.95 13.02 24.20
C LYS A 404 5.11 13.28 23.24
N ALA A 405 5.74 14.45 23.40
CA ALA A 405 6.99 14.77 22.73
C ALA A 405 7.97 15.37 23.74
N TYR A 406 9.20 14.88 23.71
CA TYR A 406 10.26 15.34 24.59
C TYR A 406 11.59 15.46 23.85
N GLY A 407 12.26 16.60 24.06
CA GLY A 407 13.58 16.82 23.52
C GLY A 407 13.66 16.89 21.99
N ILE A 408 12.54 17.13 21.31
CA ILE A 408 12.53 17.26 19.85
C ILE A 408 13.36 18.47 19.46
N LYS A 409 14.45 18.24 18.75
CA LYS A 409 15.37 19.28 18.30
C LYS A 409 14.81 20.00 17.07
N ALA A 410 14.86 21.32 17.14
CA ALA A 410 14.55 22.22 16.03
C ALA A 410 15.73 23.15 15.79
N LYS A 411 16.40 23.03 14.65
CA LYS A 411 17.52 23.89 14.27
C LYS A 411 17.22 24.58 12.95
N ASP A 412 17.43 25.90 12.93
CA ASP A 412 17.32 26.68 11.70
C ASP A 412 18.42 27.74 11.64
N THR A 413 18.75 28.20 10.44
CA THR A 413 19.74 29.24 10.20
C THR A 413 19.10 30.38 9.43
N ILE A 414 19.34 31.60 9.92
CA ILE A 414 18.78 32.83 9.35
C ILE A 414 19.96 33.65 8.86
N ASP A 415 19.90 34.07 7.60
CA ASP A 415 20.84 35.03 7.06
C ASP A 415 20.59 36.40 7.72
N TYR A 416 21.64 37.07 8.14
CA TYR A 416 21.59 38.34 8.87
C TYR A 416 22.55 39.35 8.21
N SER A 417 22.11 40.59 8.06
CA SER A 417 22.99 41.68 7.62
C SER A 417 22.50 43.00 8.22
N LEU A 418 23.41 43.84 8.67
CA LEU A 418 23.13 45.20 9.13
C LEU A 418 23.03 46.21 7.99
N ASP A 419 23.40 45.86 6.77
CA ASP A 419 23.37 46.71 5.57
C ASP A 419 23.91 48.14 5.79
N GLY A 420 25.00 48.24 6.56
CA GLY A 420 25.66 49.52 6.86
C GLY A 420 24.95 50.37 7.93
N THR A 421 24.02 49.81 8.68
CA THR A 421 23.35 50.51 9.80
C THR A 421 24.38 50.77 10.92
N ASP A 422 24.59 52.04 11.28
CA ASP A 422 25.50 52.44 12.37
C ASP A 422 24.82 52.20 13.73
N VAL A 423 25.31 51.23 14.47
CA VAL A 423 24.84 50.90 15.83
C VAL A 423 25.76 51.44 16.93
N SER A 424 26.77 52.26 16.60
CA SER A 424 27.77 52.76 17.53
C SER A 424 27.18 53.63 18.65
N SER A 425 26.02 54.25 18.42
CA SER A 425 25.29 55.03 19.42
C SER A 425 24.35 54.21 20.31
N VAL A 426 24.20 52.90 20.04
CA VAL A 426 23.33 52.02 20.83
C VAL A 426 24.10 51.45 22.00
N GLU A 427 23.72 51.80 23.23
CA GLU A 427 24.36 51.31 24.47
C GLU A 427 23.85 49.90 24.81
N SER A 428 22.57 49.65 24.62
CA SER A 428 21.99 48.33 24.76
C SER A 428 20.73 48.16 23.90
N LEU A 429 20.47 46.91 23.52
CA LEU A 429 19.30 46.50 22.79
C LEU A 429 18.55 45.43 23.60
N LEU A 430 17.33 45.73 24.00
CA LEU A 430 16.43 44.76 24.63
C LEU A 430 15.41 44.27 23.60
N PHE A 431 15.49 43.00 23.26
CA PHE A 431 14.45 42.31 22.51
C PHE A 431 13.39 41.84 23.48
N ARG A 432 12.11 42.11 23.17
CA ARG A 432 10.99 41.68 23.96
C ARG A 432 10.00 40.90 23.09
N SER A 433 9.73 39.66 23.45
CA SER A 433 8.62 38.87 22.90
C SER A 433 7.53 38.72 23.96
N ASN A 434 6.28 38.82 23.53
CA ASN A 434 5.11 38.50 24.33
C ASN A 434 4.30 37.48 23.52
N VAL A 435 4.20 36.26 24.04
CA VAL A 435 3.56 35.12 23.38
C VAL A 435 2.39 34.67 24.24
N ASP A 436 1.22 34.62 23.63
CA ASP A 436 0.03 33.97 24.20
C ASP A 436 -0.16 32.63 23.47
N ASN A 437 0.17 31.53 24.15
CA ASN A 437 0.25 30.21 23.56
C ASN A 437 -0.94 29.35 23.97
N GLY A 438 -1.77 28.99 23.01
CA GLY A 438 -2.85 28.02 23.12
C GLY A 438 -2.48 26.61 22.67
N PHE A 439 -1.20 26.33 22.33
CA PHE A 439 -0.74 24.98 22.01
C PHE A 439 -0.22 24.28 23.27
N PRO A 440 -0.46 22.97 23.44
CA PRO A 440 0.09 22.20 24.54
C PRO A 440 1.57 21.82 24.30
N ILE A 441 2.36 22.76 23.78
CA ILE A 441 3.80 22.60 23.54
C ILE A 441 4.56 23.78 24.08
N SER A 442 5.75 23.54 24.60
CA SER A 442 6.75 24.54 24.99
C SER A 442 7.89 24.54 23.99
N PHE A 443 8.52 25.71 23.82
CA PHE A 443 9.71 25.87 22.99
C PHE A 443 10.76 26.70 23.74
N SER A 444 11.94 26.11 23.86
CA SER A 444 13.14 26.79 24.40
C SER A 444 14.22 26.79 23.35
N ALA A 445 14.91 27.89 23.16
CA ALA A 445 15.98 27.99 22.16
C ALA A 445 17.16 28.81 22.60
N GLN A 446 18.30 28.56 21.97
CA GLN A 446 19.52 29.37 22.01
C GLN A 446 19.76 29.97 20.63
N ALA A 447 20.13 31.26 20.58
CA ALA A 447 20.56 31.91 19.34
C ALA A 447 22.08 32.07 19.34
N ILE A 448 22.71 31.53 18.30
CA ILE A 448 24.15 31.56 18.09
C ILE A 448 24.43 32.48 16.90
N PHE A 449 25.11 33.56 17.12
CA PHE A 449 25.51 34.55 16.12
C PHE A 449 26.83 34.14 15.52
N THR A 450 26.92 34.00 14.20
CA THR A 450 28.07 33.44 13.50
C THR A 450 28.56 34.34 12.37
N ASP A 451 29.81 34.15 11.97
CA ASP A 451 30.38 34.72 10.74
C ASP A 451 29.90 33.97 9.48
N ASP A 452 30.38 34.40 8.30
CA ASP A 452 30.11 33.79 6.99
C ASP A 452 30.52 32.29 6.90
N ASN A 453 31.47 31.87 7.74
CA ASN A 453 31.92 30.48 7.81
C ASN A 453 31.23 29.66 8.91
N PHE A 454 30.13 30.18 9.48
CA PHE A 454 29.40 29.61 10.60
C PHE A 454 30.20 29.42 11.89
N ASN A 455 31.32 30.16 12.08
CA ASN A 455 32.06 30.18 13.35
C ASN A 455 31.31 31.06 14.36
N PRO A 456 31.08 30.60 15.60
CA PRO A 456 30.39 31.39 16.62
C PRO A 456 31.15 32.68 16.97
N ILE A 457 30.45 33.82 16.90
CA ILE A 457 30.93 35.11 17.37
C ILE A 457 30.51 35.32 18.82
N PHE A 458 29.22 35.10 19.10
CA PHE A 458 28.66 35.06 20.46
C PHE A 458 27.37 34.28 20.50
N THR A 459 26.95 33.89 21.69
CA THR A 459 25.63 33.32 21.97
C THR A 459 24.76 34.31 22.73
N LEU A 460 23.44 34.27 22.48
CA LEU A 460 22.51 35.19 23.13
C LEU A 460 22.42 34.96 24.64
N SER A 461 22.64 33.71 25.07
CA SER A 461 22.61 33.27 26.47
C SER A 461 23.46 32.01 26.66
N ASP A 462 23.91 31.75 27.89
CA ASP A 462 24.69 30.55 28.22
C ASP A 462 23.87 29.25 28.19
N SER A 463 22.53 29.38 28.22
CA SER A 463 21.59 28.25 28.19
C SER A 463 20.37 28.59 27.35
N PRO A 464 19.64 27.61 26.82
CA PRO A 464 18.40 27.84 26.09
C PRO A 464 17.39 28.65 26.90
N ILE A 465 16.79 29.65 26.28
CA ILE A 465 15.79 30.54 26.86
C ILE A 465 14.42 29.98 26.55
N SER A 466 13.53 29.89 27.55
CA SER A 466 12.13 29.55 27.32
C SER A 466 11.45 30.72 26.60
N LEU A 467 11.12 30.50 25.32
CA LEU A 467 10.43 31.47 24.47
C LEU A 467 8.93 31.31 24.53
N VAL A 468 8.47 30.09 24.67
CA VAL A 468 7.04 29.72 24.67
C VAL A 468 6.81 28.71 25.77
N GLY A 469 5.92 29.02 26.73
CA GLY A 469 5.41 28.06 27.69
C GLY A 469 4.25 27.25 27.12
N GLY A 470 4.17 25.97 27.45
CA GLY A 470 3.05 25.13 27.01
C GLY A 470 1.74 25.52 27.67
N ALA A 471 0.63 25.51 26.92
CA ALA A 471 -0.71 25.77 27.42
C ALA A 471 -1.11 24.74 28.51
N ASN A 472 -1.96 25.14 29.45
CA ASN A 472 -2.46 24.25 30.50
C ASN A 472 -3.42 23.22 29.90
N VAL A 473 -3.29 21.97 30.33
CA VAL A 473 -4.15 20.86 29.89
C VAL A 473 -4.93 20.26 31.07
N ASP A 474 -6.07 19.65 30.76
CA ASP A 474 -6.83 18.84 31.70
C ASP A 474 -6.29 17.39 31.76
N SER A 475 -6.97 16.55 32.56
CA SER A 475 -6.61 15.13 32.70
C SER A 475 -6.78 14.30 31.43
N GLU A 476 -7.50 14.82 30.41
CA GLU A 476 -7.70 14.19 29.11
C GLU A 476 -6.71 14.71 28.07
N GLY A 477 -5.82 15.64 28.45
CA GLY A 477 -4.81 16.24 27.55
C GLY A 477 -5.32 17.38 26.68
N LYS A 478 -6.54 17.88 26.92
CA LYS A 478 -7.13 18.98 26.20
C LYS A 478 -6.74 20.32 26.84
N VAL A 479 -6.40 21.32 26.01
CA VAL A 479 -6.07 22.66 26.50
C VAL A 479 -7.28 23.30 27.18
N THR A 480 -7.05 23.80 28.40
CA THR A 480 -8.04 24.52 29.22
C THR A 480 -7.82 26.03 29.19
N SER A 481 -6.59 26.48 29.08
CA SER A 481 -6.24 27.90 28.99
C SER A 481 -4.88 28.08 28.31
N SER A 482 -4.74 29.17 27.56
CA SER A 482 -3.45 29.63 27.04
C SER A 482 -2.50 30.05 28.17
N VAL A 483 -1.22 30.07 27.86
CA VAL A 483 -0.15 30.58 28.73
C VAL A 483 0.52 31.76 28.07
N ASN A 484 0.55 32.90 28.80
CA ASN A 484 1.27 34.08 28.36
C ASN A 484 2.71 34.03 28.83
N ASN A 485 3.65 34.18 27.91
CA ASN A 485 5.09 34.20 28.19
C ASN A 485 5.71 35.51 27.67
N ILE A 486 6.33 36.27 28.57
CA ILE A 486 7.08 37.48 28.23
C ILE A 486 8.56 37.20 28.40
N THR A 487 9.30 37.22 27.29
CA THR A 487 10.74 37.00 27.27
C THR A 487 11.44 38.32 26.92
N ASN A 488 12.38 38.70 27.74
CA ASN A 488 13.24 39.85 27.52
C ASN A 488 14.69 39.38 27.41
N VAL A 489 15.33 39.72 26.30
CA VAL A 489 16.73 39.37 26.04
C VAL A 489 17.51 40.65 25.77
N LYS A 490 18.47 40.93 26.63
CA LYS A 490 19.30 42.13 26.53
C LYS A 490 20.66 41.79 25.92
N LEU A 491 20.98 42.45 24.81
CA LEU A 491 22.33 42.48 24.25
C LEU A 491 23.09 43.59 24.94
N SER A 492 24.29 43.27 25.44
CA SER A 492 25.24 44.24 25.97
C SER A 492 25.82 45.12 24.85
N GLN A 493 26.41 46.23 25.19
CA GLN A 493 27.10 47.08 24.22
C GLN A 493 28.17 46.31 23.43
N ASP A 494 28.92 45.42 24.10
CA ASP A 494 29.94 44.60 23.45
C ASP A 494 29.32 43.67 22.39
N GLN A 495 28.18 43.02 22.70
CA GLN A 495 27.46 42.20 21.76
C GLN A 495 26.83 43.01 20.60
N VAL A 496 26.30 44.21 20.91
CA VAL A 496 25.82 45.13 19.88
C VAL A 496 26.93 45.54 18.91
N ASN A 497 28.14 45.83 19.42
CA ASN A 497 29.27 46.17 18.58
C ASN A 497 29.75 45.01 17.68
N LEU A 498 29.53 43.79 18.10
CA LEU A 498 29.87 42.57 17.32
C LEU A 498 28.86 42.24 16.22
N LEU A 499 27.65 42.83 16.26
CA LEU A 499 26.61 42.56 15.28
C LEU A 499 27.04 42.88 13.84
N GLY A 500 27.96 43.82 13.64
CA GLY A 500 28.51 44.14 12.32
C GLY A 500 29.34 43.01 11.67
N ASN A 501 29.77 42.03 12.45
CA ASN A 501 30.54 40.87 11.98
C ASN A 501 29.68 39.61 11.81
N VAL A 502 28.37 39.71 12.09
CA VAL A 502 27.44 38.58 12.01
C VAL A 502 26.86 38.49 10.61
N GLU A 503 26.92 37.30 10.04
CA GLU A 503 26.32 36.98 8.75
C GLU A 503 25.16 35.98 8.88
N HIS A 504 25.18 35.13 9.94
CA HIS A 504 24.13 34.16 10.20
C HIS A 504 23.76 34.07 11.68
N ILE A 505 22.50 33.76 11.95
CA ILE A 505 21.98 33.44 13.27
C ILE A 505 21.47 32.02 13.25
N ILE A 506 22.09 31.13 14.01
CA ILE A 506 21.65 29.75 14.18
C ILE A 506 20.74 29.70 15.40
N ILE A 507 19.52 29.23 15.20
CA ILE A 507 18.59 28.95 16.28
C ILE A 507 18.64 27.45 16.56
N ASP A 508 19.04 27.10 17.79
CA ASP A 508 19.04 25.72 18.27
C ASP A 508 17.99 25.59 19.38
N GLY A 509 16.92 24.91 19.08
CA GLY A 509 15.75 24.85 19.93
C GLY A 509 15.34 23.44 20.33
N VAL A 510 14.52 23.35 21.37
CA VAL A 510 13.94 22.14 21.91
C VAL A 510 12.44 22.33 22.10
N ILE A 511 11.67 21.39 21.59
CA ILE A 511 10.22 21.33 21.72
C ILE A 511 9.87 20.20 22.69
N ASN A 512 8.96 20.49 23.64
CA ASN A 512 8.36 19.48 24.50
C ASN A 512 6.85 19.70 24.58
N THR A 513 6.08 18.64 24.77
CA THR A 513 4.67 18.77 25.15
C THR A 513 4.54 19.22 26.61
N THR A 514 3.41 19.83 26.96
CA THR A 514 3.12 20.24 28.33
C THR A 514 3.14 19.02 29.25
N ASP A 515 3.88 19.12 30.35
CA ASP A 515 4.01 18.05 31.35
C ASP A 515 4.24 16.65 30.75
N TYR A 516 5.15 16.56 29.77
CA TYR A 516 5.42 15.35 28.97
C TYR A 516 5.73 14.10 29.79
N GLN A 517 6.14 14.25 31.06
CA GLN A 517 6.44 13.11 31.93
C GLN A 517 5.15 12.42 32.40
N ASN A 518 4.10 13.21 32.71
CA ASN A 518 2.90 12.73 33.36
C ASN A 518 1.67 12.77 32.48
N SER A 519 1.61 13.69 31.51
CA SER A 519 0.40 13.98 30.75
C SER A 519 0.57 13.70 29.25
N THR A 520 -0.41 13.01 28.66
CA THR A 520 -0.62 12.97 27.21
C THR A 520 -1.35 14.25 26.80
N VAL A 521 -0.97 14.85 25.69
CA VAL A 521 -1.65 16.04 25.13
C VAL A 521 -2.39 15.72 23.85
N LYS A 522 -3.45 16.47 23.57
CA LYS A 522 -4.24 16.38 22.33
C LYS A 522 -4.19 17.69 21.59
N PHE A 523 -4.12 17.59 20.26
CA PHE A 523 -4.13 18.76 19.39
C PHE A 523 -5.46 18.87 18.65
N TYR A 524 -6.00 20.10 18.65
CA TYR A 524 -7.21 20.46 17.95
C TYR A 524 -6.94 21.59 16.96
N ASP A 525 -7.67 21.62 15.86
CA ASP A 525 -7.56 22.61 14.80
C ASP A 525 -7.79 24.07 15.26
N SER A 526 -8.55 24.22 16.34
CA SER A 526 -8.86 25.50 16.96
C SER A 526 -7.73 26.10 17.81
N TYR A 527 -6.67 25.33 18.08
CA TYR A 527 -5.56 25.84 18.88
C TYR A 527 -4.75 26.86 18.09
N GLY A 528 -4.29 27.91 18.79
CA GLY A 528 -3.54 29.00 18.18
C GLY A 528 -2.51 29.61 19.11
N ILE A 529 -1.61 30.39 18.51
CA ILE A 529 -0.58 31.16 19.19
C ILE A 529 -0.61 32.61 18.70
N SER A 530 -0.52 33.55 19.62
CA SER A 530 -0.38 34.97 19.32
C SER A 530 0.99 35.46 19.77
N LEU A 531 1.69 36.17 18.89
CA LEU A 531 3.05 36.65 19.10
C LEU A 531 3.09 38.16 18.89
N LYS A 532 3.65 38.89 19.88
CA LYS A 532 3.97 40.33 19.76
C LYS A 532 5.46 40.53 20.02
N LEU A 533 6.11 41.23 19.11
CA LEU A 533 7.55 41.51 19.17
C LEU A 533 7.81 43.01 19.28
N GLY A 534 8.83 43.38 20.04
CA GLY A 534 9.27 44.76 20.19
C GLY A 534 10.74 44.85 20.57
N PHE A 535 11.33 46.01 20.34
CA PHE A 535 12.65 46.36 20.80
C PHE A 535 12.57 47.56 21.77
N ILE A 536 13.49 47.56 22.71
CA ILE A 536 13.80 48.73 23.52
C ILE A 536 15.27 49.05 23.29
N LEU A 537 15.55 50.26 22.78
CA LEU A 537 16.89 50.76 22.48
C LEU A 537 17.27 51.76 23.58
N GLU A 538 18.44 51.58 24.21
CA GLU A 538 19.09 52.57 25.03
C GLU A 538 20.19 53.23 24.21
N VAL A 539 20.05 54.54 23.95
CA VAL A 539 20.97 55.29 23.10
C VAL A 539 21.90 56.12 23.95
N LYS A 540 23.20 56.05 23.65
CA LYS A 540 24.24 56.86 24.30
C LYS A 540 24.23 58.27 23.73
N ASN A 541 24.25 59.23 24.60
CA ASN A 541 24.37 60.65 24.23
C ASN A 541 25.81 61.07 24.02
#